data_66aa14071567ce2722ef4f25d6f6ab4b
#
_entry.id   66aa14071567ce2722ef4f25d6f6ab4b
#
_cell.length_a   1.000
_cell.length_b   1.000
_cell.length_c   1.000
_cell.angle_alpha   90.00
_cell.angle_beta   90.00
_cell.angle_gamma   90.00
#
_symmetry.space_group_name_H-M   'P 1'
#
loop_
_entity.id
_entity.type
_entity.pdbx_description
1 polymer ?
#
loop_
_entity_poly.entity_id
_entity_poly.type
_entity_poly.pdbx_seq_one_letter_code
_entity_poly.pdbx_strand_id
1 'polypeptide(L)'
;MKRTFTAGLAALMLVGLAAPAHAEPRFPPIPKAVIADPARDAAHPADMAAFTLPTGGARVNALMYLASGDQPHPTMLFLHGFPGNETNIDLMQAVRRAGWNVLKINYRGSWGSPGKFSFANARVDGEAAVAFLFDPANVAKYHIDTSRIVVAGHSMGGFMAADASAADPRVAGTVLIDAWDIGKEKDGITSPAARKAAIEGMRPDTLPLAGTSPELLVQEIEATAAKLDLEALSARVADRPLLLIGAEHAGAPTTRKLAAAARQAQAQNAPRGALTETYMDTDHSFSDSRIALEAEVLRWLGQFDPASAKVGTPQVPLKGAYDETNPFARILRGEIVVPKVYEDDQVLAFMDHAPAEPGHVLVISKTSKARNILEVSPQNLSRLMAVAARVGQAQVDGLGVEGFTIVQNNGVGQSVPHLHIHVIPRTAGKPLMFVEHEKGDPKDIEAVAAKIRAAMK
;
A
#
# COMPACT_ATOMS: atom_id res chain seq x y z
N MET A 1 64.62 -54.98 21.87
CA MET A 1 64.61 -53.87 20.89
C MET A 1 63.25 -53.16 20.94
N LYS A 2 63.19 -52.04 21.65
CA LYS A 2 61.95 -51.21 21.77
C LYS A 2 62.04 -50.12 20.73
N ARG A 3 61.01 -50.04 19.83
CA ARG A 3 60.83 -48.91 18.91
C ARG A 3 59.74 -48.01 19.48
N THR A 4 60.09 -46.79 19.82
CA THR A 4 59.27 -45.69 20.22
C THR A 4 58.67 -45.02 18.97
N PHE A 5 57.32 -44.90 18.87
CA PHE A 5 56.62 -44.10 17.90
C PHE A 5 56.30 -42.74 18.52
N THR A 6 56.90 -41.70 17.99
CA THR A 6 56.53 -40.32 18.31
C THR A 6 55.35 -39.91 17.41
N ALA A 7 54.20 -39.59 18.01
CA ALA A 7 53.05 -39.05 17.33
C ALA A 7 53.17 -37.53 17.25
N GLY A 8 53.27 -37.01 16.03
CA GLY A 8 53.21 -35.56 15.77
C GLY A 8 51.74 -35.11 15.70
N LEU A 9 51.36 -34.19 16.59
CA LEU A 9 50.05 -33.52 16.57
C LEU A 9 50.10 -32.39 15.54
N ALA A 10 49.41 -32.56 14.41
CA ALA A 10 49.17 -31.47 13.47
C ALA A 10 47.90 -30.72 13.91
N ALA A 11 48.03 -29.49 14.37
CA ALA A 11 46.90 -28.60 14.65
C ALA A 11 46.33 -28.05 13.34
N LEU A 12 45.17 -28.52 12.94
CA LEU A 12 44.40 -27.94 11.86
C LEU A 12 43.71 -26.64 12.40
N MET A 13 44.21 -25.49 11.99
CA MET A 13 43.45 -24.24 12.18
C MET A 13 42.27 -24.23 11.20
N LEU A 14 41.06 -24.44 11.71
CA LEU A 14 39.82 -24.11 10.97
C LEU A 14 39.69 -22.58 10.93
N VAL A 15 40.01 -21.99 9.79
CA VAL A 15 39.58 -20.63 9.47
C VAL A 15 38.10 -20.72 9.13
N GLY A 16 37.27 -20.39 10.10
CA GLY A 16 35.83 -20.23 9.87
C GLY A 16 35.59 -19.03 8.95
N LEU A 17 35.31 -19.30 7.70
CA LEU A 17 34.69 -18.30 6.81
C LEU A 17 33.28 -17.99 7.38
N ALA A 18 33.17 -16.88 8.12
CA ALA A 18 31.85 -16.32 8.43
C ALA A 18 31.20 -15.95 7.10
N ALA A 19 30.12 -16.65 6.74
CA ALA A 19 29.26 -16.24 5.64
C ALA A 19 28.76 -14.81 5.94
N PRO A 20 28.72 -13.91 4.92
CA PRO A 20 28.15 -12.58 5.13
C PRO A 20 26.71 -12.78 5.60
N ALA A 21 26.39 -12.19 6.75
CA ALA A 21 25.01 -12.12 7.21
C ALA A 21 24.23 -11.36 6.13
N HIS A 22 23.37 -12.07 5.39
CA HIS A 22 22.42 -11.43 4.51
C HIS A 22 21.57 -10.50 5.40
N ALA A 23 21.70 -9.19 5.20
CA ALA A 23 20.78 -8.24 5.81
C ALA A 23 19.38 -8.63 5.34
N GLU A 24 18.52 -9.01 6.28
CA GLU A 24 17.12 -9.29 5.95
C GLU A 24 16.52 -8.06 5.23
N PRO A 25 15.73 -8.24 4.18
CA PRO A 25 15.08 -7.14 3.51
C PRO A 25 14.21 -6.41 4.55
N ARG A 26 14.57 -5.15 4.87
CA ARG A 26 13.77 -4.31 5.78
C ARG A 26 12.53 -3.86 5.02
N PHE A 27 11.44 -4.60 5.18
CA PHE A 27 10.11 -4.16 4.74
C PHE A 27 9.73 -2.86 5.47
N PRO A 28 8.92 -1.98 4.84
CA PRO A 28 8.33 -0.83 5.54
C PRO A 28 7.66 -1.30 6.84
N PRO A 29 7.65 -0.50 7.91
CA PRO A 29 7.10 -0.94 9.19
C PRO A 29 5.67 -1.46 9.01
N ILE A 30 5.41 -2.61 9.62
CA ILE A 30 4.09 -3.25 9.57
C ILE A 30 3.11 -2.37 10.35
N PRO A 31 1.98 -1.94 9.76
CA PRO A 31 0.98 -1.16 10.48
C PRO A 31 0.53 -1.89 11.75
N LYS A 32 0.43 -1.17 12.87
CA LYS A 32 0.14 -1.76 14.18
C LYS A 32 -1.13 -2.63 14.17
N ALA A 33 -2.14 -2.24 13.41
CA ALA A 33 -3.41 -2.97 13.30
C ALA A 33 -3.29 -4.37 12.65
N VAL A 34 -2.17 -4.67 11.98
CA VAL A 34 -1.88 -6.03 11.48
C VAL A 34 -1.51 -6.96 12.64
N ILE A 35 -0.70 -6.48 13.59
CA ILE A 35 -0.03 -7.29 14.61
C ILE A 35 -0.52 -7.06 16.03
N ALA A 36 -1.41 -6.10 16.26
CA ALA A 36 -1.91 -5.77 17.59
C ALA A 36 -3.35 -5.24 17.57
N ASP A 37 -4.09 -5.55 18.61
CA ASP A 37 -5.41 -4.98 18.82
C ASP A 37 -5.32 -3.51 19.26
N PRO A 38 -6.30 -2.66 18.88
CA PRO A 38 -6.41 -1.30 19.42
C PRO A 38 -6.78 -1.32 20.90
N ALA A 39 -6.57 -0.20 21.59
CA ALA A 39 -7.09 -0.03 22.94
C ALA A 39 -8.62 -0.23 22.94
N ARG A 40 -9.13 -0.93 23.95
CA ARG A 40 -10.58 -1.19 24.07
C ARG A 40 -11.30 0.14 24.40
N ASP A 41 -12.24 0.52 23.55
CA ASP A 41 -13.25 1.51 23.87
C ASP A 41 -14.38 0.81 24.64
N ALA A 42 -14.57 1.14 25.91
CA ALA A 42 -15.60 0.49 26.74
C ALA A 42 -17.00 1.06 26.49
N ALA A 43 -17.11 2.28 25.99
CA ALA A 43 -18.38 2.94 25.70
C ALA A 43 -18.92 2.51 24.31
N HIS A 44 -18.03 2.39 23.32
CA HIS A 44 -18.36 2.06 21.94
C HIS A 44 -17.41 0.95 21.44
N PRO A 45 -17.54 -0.29 21.94
CA PRO A 45 -16.64 -1.37 21.58
C PRO A 45 -16.81 -1.76 20.10
N ALA A 46 -15.76 -2.33 19.54
CA ALA A 46 -15.86 -2.99 18.24
C ALA A 46 -16.88 -4.12 18.29
N ASP A 47 -17.66 -4.31 17.21
CA ASP A 47 -18.76 -5.27 17.17
C ASP A 47 -18.88 -5.93 15.79
N MET A 48 -19.89 -6.78 15.62
CA MET A 48 -20.20 -7.49 14.40
C MET A 48 -21.71 -7.63 14.23
N ALA A 49 -22.24 -7.22 13.08
CA ALA A 49 -23.65 -7.38 12.73
C ALA A 49 -23.82 -8.37 11.57
N ALA A 50 -24.55 -9.46 11.81
CA ALA A 50 -24.97 -10.39 10.77
C ALA A 50 -26.41 -10.07 10.34
N PHE A 51 -26.64 -9.99 9.03
CA PHE A 51 -27.96 -9.67 8.46
C PHE A 51 -28.08 -10.20 7.04
N THR A 52 -29.21 -9.94 6.40
CA THR A 52 -29.39 -10.25 4.97
C THR A 52 -29.60 -8.97 4.18
N LEU A 53 -28.90 -8.84 3.04
CA LEU A 53 -28.95 -7.70 2.14
C LEU A 53 -29.85 -8.03 0.92
N PRO A 54 -30.85 -7.18 0.59
CA PRO A 54 -31.71 -7.41 -0.56
C PRO A 54 -30.97 -7.13 -1.88
N THR A 55 -31.04 -8.06 -2.82
CA THR A 55 -30.46 -7.93 -4.16
C THR A 55 -31.16 -8.85 -5.15
N GLY A 56 -31.48 -8.38 -6.34
CA GLY A 56 -31.96 -9.18 -7.47
C GLY A 56 -33.14 -10.13 -7.16
N GLY A 57 -34.04 -9.72 -6.29
CA GLY A 57 -35.19 -10.53 -5.85
C GLY A 57 -34.86 -11.59 -4.77
N ALA A 58 -33.64 -11.62 -4.25
CA ALA A 58 -33.21 -12.48 -3.16
C ALA A 58 -32.71 -11.63 -1.97
N ARG A 59 -32.32 -12.31 -0.87
CA ARG A 59 -31.67 -11.70 0.28
C ARG A 59 -30.40 -12.48 0.59
N VAL A 60 -29.24 -11.91 0.25
CA VAL A 60 -27.93 -12.56 0.46
C VAL A 60 -27.45 -12.37 1.87
N ASN A 61 -26.68 -13.33 2.37
CA ASN A 61 -26.04 -13.25 3.66
C ASN A 61 -24.98 -12.15 3.66
N ALA A 62 -25.00 -11.30 4.68
CA ALA A 62 -24.09 -10.18 4.86
C ALA A 62 -23.57 -10.12 6.29
N LEU A 63 -22.35 -9.66 6.43
CA LEU A 63 -21.67 -9.45 7.70
C LEU A 63 -20.99 -8.08 7.67
N MET A 64 -21.29 -7.23 8.67
CA MET A 64 -20.62 -5.98 8.91
C MET A 64 -19.72 -6.14 10.14
N TYR A 65 -18.41 -6.03 9.96
CA TYR A 65 -17.49 -5.79 11.08
C TYR A 65 -17.51 -4.30 11.39
N LEU A 66 -17.76 -3.95 12.65
CA LEU A 66 -17.84 -2.59 13.13
C LEU A 66 -16.59 -2.23 13.90
N ALA A 67 -15.96 -1.12 13.54
CA ALA A 67 -14.85 -0.55 14.29
C ALA A 67 -15.33 0.02 15.63
N SER A 68 -14.42 0.21 16.58
CA SER A 68 -14.71 0.88 17.85
C SER A 68 -14.79 2.40 17.69
N GLY A 69 -15.66 3.05 18.46
CA GLY A 69 -15.89 4.49 18.43
C GLY A 69 -17.32 4.85 18.00
N ASP A 70 -17.73 6.07 18.29
CA ASP A 70 -19.08 6.60 17.99
C ASP A 70 -19.10 7.52 16.75
N GLN A 71 -17.93 7.93 16.25
CA GLN A 71 -17.81 8.76 15.05
C GLN A 71 -18.11 7.97 13.78
N PRO A 72 -18.43 8.64 12.65
CA PRO A 72 -18.53 7.98 11.36
C PRO A 72 -17.22 7.33 10.95
N HIS A 73 -17.28 6.04 10.58
CA HIS A 73 -16.13 5.23 10.18
C HIS A 73 -15.99 5.13 8.68
N PRO A 74 -14.76 5.21 8.12
CA PRO A 74 -14.51 4.78 6.75
C PRO A 74 -14.94 3.32 6.62
N THR A 75 -15.41 2.92 5.44
CA THR A 75 -16.00 1.60 5.26
C THR A 75 -15.46 0.92 4.02
N MET A 76 -15.00 -0.33 4.19
CA MET A 76 -14.60 -1.20 3.08
C MET A 76 -15.71 -2.19 2.78
N LEU A 77 -16.13 -2.29 1.50
CA LEU A 77 -16.83 -3.45 0.99
C LEU A 77 -15.79 -4.46 0.51
N PHE A 78 -15.79 -5.66 1.05
CA PHE A 78 -14.90 -6.74 0.60
C PHE A 78 -15.69 -7.82 -0.14
N LEU A 79 -15.32 -8.10 -1.39
CA LEU A 79 -15.93 -9.06 -2.30
C LEU A 79 -15.02 -10.28 -2.46
N HIS A 80 -15.54 -11.46 -2.11
CA HIS A 80 -14.75 -12.70 -2.13
C HIS A 80 -14.59 -13.28 -3.54
N GLY A 81 -13.58 -14.14 -3.71
CA GLY A 81 -13.27 -14.85 -4.96
C GLY A 81 -14.26 -15.96 -5.31
N PHE A 82 -13.93 -16.73 -6.33
CA PHE A 82 -14.67 -17.91 -6.79
C PHE A 82 -13.93 -19.18 -6.35
N PRO A 83 -14.62 -20.14 -5.73
CA PRO A 83 -16.01 -20.09 -5.24
C PRO A 83 -16.16 -19.38 -3.88
N GLY A 84 -15.10 -18.87 -3.28
CA GLY A 84 -15.10 -18.19 -1.98
C GLY A 84 -14.58 -19.04 -0.85
N ASN A 85 -13.68 -20.00 -1.11
CA ASN A 85 -12.97 -20.76 -0.08
C ASN A 85 -12.03 -19.86 0.71
N GLU A 86 -11.21 -19.04 0.01
CA GLU A 86 -10.45 -17.97 0.61
C GLU A 86 -11.30 -16.71 0.68
N THR A 87 -11.59 -16.25 1.88
CA THR A 87 -12.45 -15.09 2.13
C THR A 87 -11.71 -13.89 2.72
N ASN A 88 -10.40 -14.00 2.94
CA ASN A 88 -9.54 -12.93 3.47
C ASN A 88 -10.06 -12.32 4.79
N ILE A 89 -10.53 -13.14 5.73
CA ILE A 89 -11.09 -12.69 7.02
C ILE A 89 -10.01 -12.01 7.86
N ASP A 90 -8.79 -12.49 7.84
CA ASP A 90 -7.62 -11.89 8.49
C ASP A 90 -7.40 -10.45 8.05
N LEU A 91 -7.37 -10.19 6.74
CA LEU A 91 -7.29 -8.85 6.16
C LEU A 91 -8.47 -7.97 6.62
N MET A 92 -9.71 -8.49 6.54
CA MET A 92 -10.88 -7.74 6.99
C MET A 92 -10.81 -7.38 8.48
N GLN A 93 -10.30 -8.26 9.32
CA GLN A 93 -10.10 -8.00 10.74
C GLN A 93 -8.97 -7.00 11.00
N ALA A 94 -7.88 -7.03 10.21
CA ALA A 94 -6.82 -6.02 10.28
C ALA A 94 -7.36 -4.63 9.90
N VAL A 95 -8.18 -4.54 8.84
CA VAL A 95 -8.86 -3.31 8.41
C VAL A 95 -9.79 -2.80 9.51
N ARG A 96 -10.58 -3.67 10.17
CA ARG A 96 -11.42 -3.28 11.30
C ARG A 96 -10.59 -2.74 12.47
N ARG A 97 -9.49 -3.40 12.82
CA ARG A 97 -8.56 -2.92 13.88
C ARG A 97 -7.93 -1.56 13.55
N ALA A 98 -7.82 -1.23 12.27
CA ALA A 98 -7.37 0.08 11.80
C ALA A 98 -8.46 1.18 11.86
N GLY A 99 -9.65 0.89 12.41
CA GLY A 99 -10.73 1.85 12.60
C GLY A 99 -11.73 1.95 11.42
N TRP A 100 -11.72 1.00 10.51
CA TRP A 100 -12.65 0.90 9.39
C TRP A 100 -13.80 -0.06 9.70
N ASN A 101 -15.00 0.24 9.24
CA ASN A 101 -16.01 -0.79 9.10
C ASN A 101 -15.70 -1.67 7.88
N VAL A 102 -16.11 -2.95 7.91
CA VAL A 102 -15.95 -3.84 6.76
C VAL A 102 -17.25 -4.59 6.49
N LEU A 103 -17.86 -4.36 5.33
CA LEU A 103 -18.99 -5.14 4.84
C LEU A 103 -18.49 -6.30 3.98
N LYS A 104 -18.94 -7.52 4.30
CA LYS A 104 -18.78 -8.72 3.48
C LYS A 104 -20.14 -9.23 3.09
N ILE A 105 -20.31 -9.68 1.85
CA ILE A 105 -21.49 -10.42 1.40
C ILE A 105 -21.09 -11.80 0.87
N ASN A 106 -22.03 -12.75 0.89
CA ASN A 106 -21.95 -13.96 0.09
C ASN A 106 -22.92 -13.81 -1.08
N TYR A 107 -22.46 -13.95 -2.32
CA TYR A 107 -23.29 -13.74 -3.51
C TYR A 107 -24.50 -14.69 -3.54
N ARG A 108 -25.51 -14.36 -4.34
CA ARG A 108 -26.65 -15.28 -4.58
C ARG A 108 -26.18 -16.67 -4.98
N GLY A 109 -26.73 -17.69 -4.36
CA GLY A 109 -26.35 -19.08 -4.61
C GLY A 109 -24.98 -19.47 -4.08
N SER A 110 -24.31 -18.66 -3.23
CA SER A 110 -23.04 -19.04 -2.61
C SER A 110 -23.13 -19.02 -1.07
N TRP A 111 -22.47 -19.98 -0.42
CA TRP A 111 -22.26 -20.01 1.04
C TRP A 111 -23.52 -19.71 1.86
N GLY A 112 -24.64 -20.40 1.56
CA GLY A 112 -25.92 -20.27 2.27
C GLY A 112 -26.78 -19.08 1.85
N SER A 113 -26.33 -18.24 0.94
CA SER A 113 -27.20 -17.23 0.33
C SER A 113 -28.18 -17.88 -0.64
N PRO A 114 -29.49 -17.55 -0.59
CA PRO A 114 -30.48 -18.10 -1.51
C PRO A 114 -30.27 -17.59 -2.94
N GLY A 115 -30.94 -18.25 -3.90
CA GLY A 115 -30.89 -17.90 -5.31
C GLY A 115 -29.94 -18.77 -6.12
N LYS A 116 -29.55 -18.27 -7.30
CA LYS A 116 -28.67 -18.98 -8.24
C LYS A 116 -27.38 -18.20 -8.42
N PHE A 117 -26.27 -18.91 -8.38
CA PHE A 117 -24.98 -18.29 -8.70
C PHE A 117 -24.82 -18.13 -10.22
N SER A 118 -24.35 -16.97 -10.64
CA SER A 118 -23.78 -16.68 -11.96
C SER A 118 -22.90 -15.43 -11.83
N PHE A 119 -22.00 -15.19 -12.77
CA PHE A 119 -21.17 -13.98 -12.77
C PHE A 119 -22.04 -12.71 -12.92
N ALA A 120 -23.06 -12.76 -13.76
CA ALA A 120 -24.03 -11.66 -13.89
C ALA A 120 -24.77 -11.36 -12.57
N ASN A 121 -25.16 -12.38 -11.84
CA ASN A 121 -25.80 -12.20 -10.53
C ASN A 121 -24.82 -11.64 -9.49
N ALA A 122 -23.56 -12.10 -9.47
CA ALA A 122 -22.53 -11.60 -8.57
C ALA A 122 -22.22 -10.11 -8.79
N ARG A 123 -22.24 -9.64 -10.04
CA ARG A 123 -22.12 -8.20 -10.37
C ARG A 123 -23.24 -7.39 -9.73
N VAL A 124 -24.50 -7.79 -9.95
CA VAL A 124 -25.69 -7.13 -9.36
C VAL A 124 -25.62 -7.13 -7.83
N ASP A 125 -25.11 -8.21 -7.23
CA ASP A 125 -24.96 -8.30 -5.77
C ASP A 125 -23.88 -7.35 -5.23
N GLY A 126 -22.78 -7.18 -5.95
CA GLY A 126 -21.73 -6.20 -5.64
C GLY A 126 -22.25 -4.76 -5.73
N GLU A 127 -22.98 -4.42 -6.80
CA GLU A 127 -23.61 -3.10 -6.97
C GLU A 127 -24.64 -2.83 -5.84
N ALA A 128 -25.45 -3.82 -5.48
CA ALA A 128 -26.43 -3.70 -4.39
C ALA A 128 -25.73 -3.50 -3.03
N ALA A 129 -24.58 -4.12 -2.81
CA ALA A 129 -23.80 -3.92 -1.59
C ALA A 129 -23.19 -2.51 -1.51
N VAL A 130 -22.75 -1.93 -2.64
CA VAL A 130 -22.33 -0.51 -2.69
C VAL A 130 -23.52 0.40 -2.39
N ALA A 131 -24.69 0.18 -3.03
CA ALA A 131 -25.89 0.97 -2.78
C ALA A 131 -26.34 0.90 -1.31
N PHE A 132 -26.21 -0.26 -0.66
CA PHE A 132 -26.50 -0.44 0.77
C PHE A 132 -25.66 0.47 1.66
N LEU A 133 -24.39 0.69 1.34
CA LEU A 133 -23.48 1.54 2.11
C LEU A 133 -23.82 3.04 1.98
N PHE A 134 -24.50 3.44 0.92
CA PHE A 134 -24.94 4.82 0.70
C PHE A 134 -26.39 5.07 1.12
N ASP A 135 -27.13 4.05 1.54
CA ASP A 135 -28.49 4.21 2.04
C ASP A 135 -28.49 4.98 3.38
N PRO A 136 -29.25 6.09 3.52
CA PRO A 136 -29.20 6.93 4.72
C PRO A 136 -29.55 6.18 6.01
N ALA A 137 -30.43 5.18 5.97
CA ALA A 137 -30.79 4.39 7.15
C ALA A 137 -29.63 3.50 7.59
N ASN A 138 -28.88 2.91 6.64
CA ASN A 138 -27.70 2.12 6.93
C ASN A 138 -26.51 2.97 7.34
N VAL A 139 -26.33 4.15 6.71
CA VAL A 139 -25.34 5.16 7.09
C VAL A 139 -25.50 5.52 8.56
N ALA A 140 -26.71 5.89 9.00
CA ALA A 140 -26.98 6.22 10.38
C ALA A 140 -26.80 5.00 11.32
N LYS A 141 -27.29 3.82 10.92
CA LYS A 141 -27.26 2.61 11.75
C LYS A 141 -25.85 2.10 12.02
N TYR A 142 -24.97 2.18 11.03
CA TYR A 142 -23.64 1.57 11.08
C TYR A 142 -22.53 2.64 11.17
N HIS A 143 -22.88 3.90 11.40
CA HIS A 143 -21.93 5.04 11.49
C HIS A 143 -20.98 5.07 10.29
N ILE A 144 -21.52 5.02 9.06
CA ILE A 144 -20.72 4.98 7.84
C ILE A 144 -20.31 6.40 7.42
N ASP A 145 -19.03 6.62 7.17
CA ASP A 145 -18.56 7.82 6.47
C ASP A 145 -18.64 7.60 4.96
N THR A 146 -19.66 8.16 4.34
CA THR A 146 -19.91 8.01 2.90
C THR A 146 -18.86 8.67 2.00
N SER A 147 -18.02 9.55 2.56
CA SER A 147 -16.91 10.15 1.81
C SER A 147 -15.70 9.22 1.68
N ARG A 148 -15.68 8.12 2.46
CA ARG A 148 -14.56 7.18 2.55
C ARG A 148 -15.03 5.73 2.41
N ILE A 149 -15.77 5.43 1.33
CA ILE A 149 -16.16 4.06 0.98
C ILE A 149 -15.19 3.53 -0.06
N VAL A 150 -14.51 2.43 0.27
CA VAL A 150 -13.57 1.69 -0.60
C VAL A 150 -14.15 0.34 -0.93
N VAL A 151 -14.04 -0.09 -2.18
CA VAL A 151 -14.43 -1.43 -2.62
C VAL A 151 -13.17 -2.24 -2.90
N ALA A 152 -13.05 -3.38 -2.24
CA ALA A 152 -11.92 -4.30 -2.36
C ALA A 152 -12.38 -5.69 -2.75
N GLY A 153 -11.56 -6.44 -3.46
CA GLY A 153 -11.86 -7.83 -3.75
C GLY A 153 -10.65 -8.64 -4.21
N HIS A 154 -10.72 -9.94 -3.98
CA HIS A 154 -9.71 -10.92 -4.34
C HIS A 154 -10.21 -11.81 -5.47
N SER A 155 -9.36 -12.12 -6.45
CA SER A 155 -9.69 -13.03 -7.56
C SER A 155 -10.93 -12.56 -8.34
N MET A 156 -11.98 -13.39 -8.46
CA MET A 156 -13.28 -12.98 -9.00
C MET A 156 -13.83 -11.74 -8.27
N GLY A 157 -13.65 -11.66 -6.94
CA GLY A 157 -14.06 -10.50 -6.15
C GLY A 157 -13.35 -9.23 -6.56
N GLY A 158 -12.13 -9.31 -7.07
CA GLY A 158 -11.41 -8.18 -7.66
C GLY A 158 -12.10 -7.67 -8.92
N PHE A 159 -12.57 -8.58 -9.80
CA PHE A 159 -13.43 -8.20 -10.92
C PHE A 159 -14.70 -7.50 -10.44
N MET A 160 -15.42 -8.10 -9.47
CA MET A 160 -16.66 -7.53 -8.93
C MET A 160 -16.43 -6.19 -8.25
N ALA A 161 -15.27 -5.98 -7.61
CA ALA A 161 -14.89 -4.71 -7.01
C ALA A 161 -14.68 -3.62 -8.07
N ALA A 162 -14.00 -3.93 -9.16
CA ALA A 162 -13.82 -3.02 -10.29
C ALA A 162 -15.18 -2.65 -10.93
N ASP A 163 -16.05 -3.64 -11.15
CA ASP A 163 -17.37 -3.45 -11.77
C ASP A 163 -18.27 -2.58 -10.88
N ALA A 164 -18.43 -2.91 -9.61
CA ALA A 164 -19.25 -2.15 -8.67
C ALA A 164 -18.71 -0.73 -8.44
N SER A 165 -17.38 -0.55 -8.39
CA SER A 165 -16.76 0.78 -8.31
C SER A 165 -16.96 1.60 -9.57
N ALA A 166 -16.91 0.98 -10.76
CA ALA A 166 -17.17 1.66 -12.03
C ALA A 166 -18.64 2.07 -12.19
N ALA A 167 -19.56 1.35 -11.55
CA ALA A 167 -21.00 1.66 -11.56
C ALA A 167 -21.37 2.85 -10.65
N ASP A 168 -20.63 3.08 -9.57
CA ASP A 168 -20.93 4.17 -8.61
C ASP A 168 -19.74 5.13 -8.43
N PRO A 169 -19.83 6.37 -8.96
CA PRO A 169 -18.74 7.34 -8.87
C PRO A 169 -18.50 7.90 -7.45
N ARG A 170 -19.36 7.58 -6.48
CA ARG A 170 -19.21 7.99 -5.07
C ARG A 170 -18.20 7.10 -4.32
N VAL A 171 -17.85 5.93 -4.84
CA VAL A 171 -16.80 5.08 -4.28
C VAL A 171 -15.47 5.86 -4.27
N ALA A 172 -14.85 5.97 -3.12
CA ALA A 172 -13.66 6.79 -2.91
C ALA A 172 -12.37 6.14 -3.45
N GLY A 173 -12.30 4.81 -3.52
CA GLY A 173 -11.14 4.08 -4.04
C GLY A 173 -11.43 2.60 -4.23
N THR A 174 -10.53 1.91 -4.94
CA THR A 174 -10.70 0.50 -5.32
C THR A 174 -9.42 -0.30 -5.06
N VAL A 175 -9.56 -1.52 -4.54
CA VAL A 175 -8.45 -2.46 -4.30
C VAL A 175 -8.71 -3.76 -5.05
N LEU A 176 -7.83 -4.12 -5.97
CA LEU A 176 -7.89 -5.36 -6.75
C LEU A 176 -6.74 -6.27 -6.33
N ILE A 177 -7.04 -7.37 -5.65
CA ILE A 177 -6.07 -8.34 -5.14
C ILE A 177 -6.07 -9.55 -6.07
N ASP A 178 -5.00 -9.73 -6.82
CA ASP A 178 -4.78 -10.82 -7.79
C ASP A 178 -6.05 -11.13 -8.61
N ALA A 179 -6.65 -10.06 -9.17
CA ALA A 179 -7.98 -10.07 -9.75
C ALA A 179 -8.06 -10.97 -11.00
N TRP A 180 -9.13 -11.76 -11.07
CA TRP A 180 -9.38 -12.65 -12.17
C TRP A 180 -10.07 -11.92 -13.34
N ASP A 181 -9.43 -11.88 -14.50
CA ASP A 181 -10.03 -11.40 -15.74
C ASP A 181 -10.91 -12.49 -16.36
N ILE A 182 -12.16 -12.56 -15.90
CA ILE A 182 -13.13 -13.60 -16.26
C ILE A 182 -13.38 -13.64 -17.78
N GLY A 183 -13.41 -12.48 -18.41
CA GLY A 183 -13.67 -12.39 -19.85
C GLY A 183 -12.61 -13.02 -20.72
N LYS A 184 -11.34 -13.00 -20.24
CA LYS A 184 -10.20 -13.59 -20.96
C LYS A 184 -10.20 -15.11 -20.98
N GLU A 185 -10.96 -15.76 -20.11
CA GLU A 185 -11.11 -17.24 -20.14
C GLU A 185 -11.68 -17.71 -21.49
N LYS A 186 -12.49 -16.88 -22.15
CA LYS A 186 -13.01 -17.18 -23.47
C LYS A 186 -11.90 -17.41 -24.51
N ASP A 187 -10.78 -16.70 -24.39
CA ASP A 187 -9.67 -16.79 -25.35
C ASP A 187 -9.02 -18.18 -25.34
N GLY A 188 -9.13 -18.91 -24.21
CA GLY A 188 -8.70 -20.31 -24.08
C GLY A 188 -9.70 -21.33 -24.63
N ILE A 189 -10.95 -20.96 -24.92
CA ILE A 189 -12.03 -21.87 -25.36
C ILE A 189 -12.08 -21.92 -26.89
N THR A 190 -11.00 -22.40 -27.51
CA THR A 190 -10.79 -22.39 -28.98
C THR A 190 -11.33 -23.63 -29.72
N SER A 191 -11.76 -24.66 -28.99
CA SER A 191 -12.22 -25.92 -29.53
C SER A 191 -13.17 -26.66 -28.60
N PRO A 192 -13.94 -27.66 -29.08
CA PRO A 192 -14.78 -28.49 -28.19
C PRO A 192 -13.97 -29.20 -27.10
N ALA A 193 -12.72 -29.57 -27.36
CA ALA A 193 -11.82 -30.18 -26.37
C ALA A 193 -11.40 -29.15 -25.29
N ALA A 194 -11.02 -27.96 -25.71
CA ALA A 194 -10.67 -26.86 -24.79
C ALA A 194 -11.90 -26.47 -23.94
N ARG A 195 -13.10 -26.41 -24.54
CA ARG A 195 -14.34 -26.16 -23.81
C ARG A 195 -14.60 -27.22 -22.74
N LYS A 196 -14.42 -28.51 -23.09
CA LYS A 196 -14.55 -29.61 -22.13
C LYS A 196 -13.54 -29.47 -21.00
N ALA A 197 -12.29 -29.13 -21.29
CA ALA A 197 -11.26 -28.91 -20.28
C ALA A 197 -11.62 -27.74 -19.34
N ALA A 198 -12.13 -26.63 -19.85
CA ALA A 198 -12.62 -25.50 -19.04
C ALA A 198 -13.77 -25.91 -18.10
N ILE A 199 -14.72 -26.68 -18.59
CA ILE A 199 -15.84 -27.24 -17.79
C ILE A 199 -15.31 -28.13 -16.67
N GLU A 200 -14.41 -29.06 -16.98
CA GLU A 200 -13.83 -29.96 -15.97
C GLU A 200 -12.98 -29.19 -14.95
N GLY A 201 -12.26 -28.16 -15.37
CA GLY A 201 -11.48 -27.28 -14.48
C GLY A 201 -12.36 -26.53 -13.47
N MET A 202 -13.56 -26.08 -13.87
CA MET A 202 -14.50 -25.38 -12.97
C MET A 202 -15.29 -26.32 -12.04
N ARG A 203 -15.30 -27.61 -12.31
CA ARG A 203 -16.16 -28.57 -11.60
C ARG A 203 -15.94 -28.59 -10.08
N PRO A 204 -14.71 -28.65 -9.54
CA PRO A 204 -14.50 -28.62 -8.09
C PRO A 204 -15.07 -27.36 -7.44
N ASP A 205 -14.92 -26.22 -8.11
CA ASP A 205 -15.29 -24.92 -7.58
C ASP A 205 -16.79 -24.62 -7.67
N THR A 206 -17.55 -25.40 -8.42
CA THR A 206 -19.02 -25.26 -8.48
C THR A 206 -19.74 -26.05 -7.39
N LEU A 207 -19.07 -26.95 -6.66
CA LEU A 207 -19.70 -27.78 -5.63
C LEU A 207 -20.38 -27.00 -4.50
N PRO A 208 -19.82 -25.90 -3.98
CA PRO A 208 -20.47 -25.10 -2.92
C PRO A 208 -21.52 -24.11 -3.47
N LEU A 209 -21.78 -24.08 -4.77
CA LEU A 209 -22.66 -23.11 -5.42
C LEU A 209 -24.01 -23.71 -5.77
N ALA A 210 -25.08 -22.95 -5.55
CA ALA A 210 -26.46 -23.37 -5.83
C ALA A 210 -26.97 -22.83 -7.17
N GLY A 211 -27.72 -23.66 -7.87
CA GLY A 211 -28.46 -23.28 -9.08
C GLY A 211 -27.60 -22.96 -10.30
N THR A 212 -26.35 -23.45 -10.29
CA THR A 212 -25.39 -23.34 -11.39
C THR A 212 -24.73 -24.68 -11.68
N SER A 213 -23.95 -24.77 -12.75
CA SER A 213 -23.08 -25.89 -13.08
C SER A 213 -21.84 -25.38 -13.84
N PRO A 214 -20.76 -26.17 -13.93
CA PRO A 214 -19.60 -25.78 -14.74
C PRO A 214 -19.96 -25.42 -16.18
N GLU A 215 -20.89 -26.18 -16.78
CA GLU A 215 -21.35 -25.96 -18.17
C GLU A 215 -22.05 -24.60 -18.32
N LEU A 216 -22.90 -24.22 -17.33
CA LEU A 216 -23.60 -22.94 -17.32
C LEU A 216 -22.64 -21.78 -17.17
N LEU A 217 -21.63 -21.88 -16.30
CA LEU A 217 -20.63 -20.83 -16.10
C LEU A 217 -19.74 -20.65 -17.32
N VAL A 218 -19.28 -21.75 -17.93
CA VAL A 218 -18.52 -21.67 -19.20
C VAL A 218 -19.37 -21.05 -20.30
N GLN A 219 -20.65 -21.45 -20.42
CA GLN A 219 -21.59 -20.85 -21.38
C GLN A 219 -21.80 -19.35 -21.13
N GLU A 220 -21.89 -18.93 -19.88
CA GLU A 220 -22.00 -17.51 -19.50
C GLU A 220 -20.75 -16.72 -19.93
N ILE A 221 -19.54 -17.24 -19.70
CA ILE A 221 -18.29 -16.62 -20.14
C ILE A 221 -18.28 -16.49 -21.68
N GLU A 222 -18.59 -17.58 -22.41
CA GLU A 222 -18.64 -17.56 -23.88
C GLU A 222 -19.62 -16.49 -24.42
N ALA A 223 -20.78 -16.34 -23.76
CA ALA A 223 -21.82 -15.42 -24.19
C ALA A 223 -21.58 -13.96 -23.78
N THR A 224 -20.84 -13.71 -22.70
CA THR A 224 -20.77 -12.38 -22.08
C THR A 224 -19.34 -11.84 -21.90
N ALA A 225 -18.32 -12.49 -22.46
CA ALA A 225 -16.92 -12.13 -22.30
C ALA A 225 -16.63 -10.62 -22.49
N ALA A 226 -17.23 -10.00 -23.53
CA ALA A 226 -17.07 -8.56 -23.78
C ALA A 226 -17.63 -7.65 -22.66
N LYS A 227 -18.52 -8.17 -21.80
CA LYS A 227 -19.04 -7.47 -20.63
C LYS A 227 -18.23 -7.77 -19.37
N LEU A 228 -17.28 -8.70 -19.46
CA LEU A 228 -16.42 -9.17 -18.38
C LEU A 228 -14.95 -8.76 -18.63
N ASP A 229 -14.74 -7.59 -19.25
CA ASP A 229 -13.43 -7.02 -19.58
C ASP A 229 -12.87 -6.24 -18.38
N LEU A 230 -11.96 -6.87 -17.66
CA LEU A 230 -11.35 -6.27 -16.48
C LEU A 230 -10.33 -5.16 -16.82
N GLU A 231 -9.67 -5.21 -17.98
CA GLU A 231 -8.77 -4.15 -18.43
C GLU A 231 -9.56 -2.84 -18.64
N ALA A 232 -10.71 -2.92 -19.31
CA ALA A 232 -11.60 -1.76 -19.50
C ALA A 232 -12.16 -1.24 -18.16
N LEU A 233 -12.52 -2.11 -17.23
CA LEU A 233 -12.95 -1.73 -15.88
C LEU A 233 -11.83 -1.05 -15.08
N SER A 234 -10.62 -1.58 -15.13
CA SER A 234 -9.44 -0.98 -14.49
C SER A 234 -9.19 0.45 -14.97
N ALA A 235 -9.27 0.67 -16.28
CA ALA A 235 -9.16 2.01 -16.88
C ALA A 235 -10.26 2.96 -16.39
N ARG A 236 -11.51 2.47 -16.23
CA ARG A 236 -12.65 3.28 -15.77
C ARG A 236 -12.54 3.68 -14.30
N VAL A 237 -12.01 2.82 -13.41
CA VAL A 237 -11.85 3.14 -11.99
C VAL A 237 -10.55 3.87 -11.68
N ALA A 238 -9.67 4.04 -12.66
CA ALA A 238 -8.39 4.74 -12.52
C ALA A 238 -8.53 6.26 -12.35
N ASP A 239 -9.74 6.82 -12.46
CA ASP A 239 -10.02 8.24 -12.17
C ASP A 239 -9.88 8.59 -10.66
N ARG A 240 -9.79 7.60 -9.80
CA ARG A 240 -9.69 7.71 -8.33
C ARG A 240 -8.58 6.80 -7.79
N PRO A 241 -8.24 6.85 -6.47
CA PRO A 241 -7.26 5.95 -5.87
C PRO A 241 -7.50 4.48 -6.23
N LEU A 242 -6.50 3.83 -6.83
CA LEU A 242 -6.56 2.43 -7.26
C LEU A 242 -5.33 1.69 -6.74
N LEU A 243 -5.54 0.59 -6.01
CA LEU A 243 -4.49 -0.34 -5.61
C LEU A 243 -4.63 -1.64 -6.39
N LEU A 244 -3.58 -2.04 -7.07
CA LEU A 244 -3.45 -3.32 -7.75
C LEU A 244 -2.38 -4.16 -7.05
N ILE A 245 -2.74 -5.35 -6.58
CA ILE A 245 -1.82 -6.31 -5.97
C ILE A 245 -1.82 -7.58 -6.81
N GLY A 246 -0.64 -8.01 -7.26
CA GLY A 246 -0.45 -9.23 -8.05
C GLY A 246 0.44 -10.24 -7.35
N ALA A 247 0.07 -11.52 -7.42
CA ALA A 247 0.87 -12.65 -6.97
C ALA A 247 1.76 -13.15 -8.12
N GLU A 248 3.10 -13.19 -7.92
CA GLU A 248 4.06 -13.52 -8.98
C GLU A 248 3.89 -14.95 -9.51
N HIS A 249 3.43 -15.88 -8.66
CA HIS A 249 3.17 -17.25 -9.06
C HIS A 249 1.73 -17.49 -9.54
N ALA A 250 0.94 -16.40 -9.81
CA ALA A 250 -0.44 -16.48 -10.28
C ALA A 250 -0.83 -15.31 -11.19
N GLY A 251 -1.60 -14.34 -10.70
CA GLY A 251 -2.23 -13.27 -11.48
C GLY A 251 -1.37 -12.05 -11.79
N ALA A 252 -0.09 -11.99 -11.38
CA ALA A 252 0.77 -10.83 -11.65
C ALA A 252 0.85 -10.43 -13.14
N PRO A 253 0.88 -11.34 -14.13
CA PRO A 253 0.82 -10.95 -15.53
C PRO A 253 -0.45 -10.20 -15.91
N THR A 254 -1.60 -10.61 -15.38
CA THR A 254 -2.89 -9.92 -15.54
C THR A 254 -2.83 -8.55 -14.83
N THR A 255 -2.38 -8.50 -13.58
CA THR A 255 -2.25 -7.27 -12.80
C THR A 255 -1.39 -6.23 -13.53
N ARG A 256 -0.29 -6.63 -14.20
CA ARG A 256 0.53 -5.71 -15.02
C ARG A 256 -0.23 -5.11 -16.22
N LYS A 257 -1.12 -5.88 -16.85
CA LYS A 257 -1.98 -5.37 -17.94
C LYS A 257 -3.00 -4.37 -17.39
N LEU A 258 -3.63 -4.69 -16.26
CA LEU A 258 -4.56 -3.77 -15.58
C LEU A 258 -3.88 -2.46 -15.21
N ALA A 259 -2.66 -2.51 -14.68
CA ALA A 259 -1.87 -1.34 -14.35
C ALA A 259 -1.52 -0.51 -15.60
N ALA A 260 -1.18 -1.16 -16.71
CA ALA A 260 -0.91 -0.47 -17.96
C ALA A 260 -2.15 0.26 -18.49
N ALA A 261 -3.33 -0.40 -18.48
CA ALA A 261 -4.60 0.20 -18.89
C ALA A 261 -4.99 1.39 -17.99
N ALA A 262 -4.83 1.25 -16.67
CA ALA A 262 -5.08 2.30 -15.70
C ALA A 262 -4.15 3.50 -15.91
N ARG A 263 -2.84 3.30 -16.11
CA ARG A 263 -1.88 4.39 -16.41
C ARG A 263 -2.23 5.12 -17.70
N GLN A 264 -2.62 4.39 -18.74
CA GLN A 264 -3.03 4.99 -20.00
C GLN A 264 -4.27 5.89 -19.81
N ALA A 265 -5.25 5.43 -19.03
CA ALA A 265 -6.44 6.21 -18.70
C ALA A 265 -6.08 7.47 -17.88
N GLN A 266 -5.20 7.37 -16.88
CA GLN A 266 -4.72 8.50 -16.08
C GLN A 266 -3.94 9.52 -16.90
N ALA A 267 -3.17 9.08 -17.90
CA ALA A 267 -2.44 9.99 -18.80
C ALA A 267 -3.37 10.81 -19.70
N GLN A 268 -4.59 10.33 -19.96
CA GLN A 268 -5.60 11.00 -20.80
C GLN A 268 -6.54 11.91 -20.00
N ASN A 269 -6.68 11.68 -18.70
CA ASN A 269 -7.62 12.36 -17.84
C ASN A 269 -6.88 12.80 -16.56
N ALA A 270 -7.28 13.93 -15.96
CA ALA A 270 -6.77 14.34 -14.66
C ALA A 270 -7.37 13.45 -13.54
N PRO A 271 -6.65 12.48 -12.97
CA PRO A 271 -7.20 11.58 -11.98
C PRO A 271 -7.35 12.30 -10.62
N ARG A 272 -8.35 11.88 -9.83
CA ARG A 272 -8.57 12.33 -8.45
C ARG A 272 -7.69 11.57 -7.44
N GLY A 273 -6.91 10.58 -7.90
CA GLY A 273 -6.05 9.77 -7.03
C GLY A 273 -4.98 9.01 -7.81
N ALA A 274 -4.02 8.47 -7.06
CA ALA A 274 -2.89 7.74 -7.62
C ALA A 274 -3.22 6.27 -7.90
N LEU A 275 -2.59 5.72 -8.95
CA LEU A 275 -2.43 4.28 -9.12
C LEU A 275 -1.25 3.81 -8.26
N THR A 276 -1.51 2.82 -7.42
CA THR A 276 -0.49 2.06 -6.69
C THR A 276 -0.50 0.62 -7.15
N GLU A 277 0.67 0.04 -7.38
CA GLU A 277 0.80 -1.35 -7.75
C GLU A 277 1.88 -2.02 -6.92
N THR A 278 1.62 -3.25 -6.52
CA THR A 278 2.53 -4.08 -5.72
C THR A 278 2.49 -5.51 -6.25
N TYR A 279 3.66 -6.14 -6.31
CA TYR A 279 3.81 -7.53 -6.70
C TYR A 279 4.47 -8.31 -5.58
N MET A 280 3.90 -9.46 -5.21
CA MET A 280 4.38 -10.29 -4.11
C MET A 280 4.83 -11.64 -4.65
N ASP A 281 5.98 -12.11 -4.18
CA ASP A 281 6.53 -13.43 -4.51
C ASP A 281 5.77 -14.51 -3.72
N THR A 282 4.57 -14.86 -4.19
CA THR A 282 3.61 -15.72 -3.49
C THR A 282 2.60 -16.34 -4.48
N ASP A 283 1.76 -17.25 -3.98
CA ASP A 283 0.66 -17.87 -4.70
C ASP A 283 -0.61 -16.99 -4.76
N HIS A 284 -1.63 -17.46 -5.48
CA HIS A 284 -2.92 -16.78 -5.63
C HIS A 284 -3.63 -16.44 -4.31
N SER A 285 -3.46 -17.26 -3.29
CA SER A 285 -4.08 -17.10 -1.96
C SER A 285 -3.21 -16.27 -1.00
N PHE A 286 -2.02 -15.87 -1.43
CA PHE A 286 -1.01 -15.19 -0.59
C PHE A 286 -0.66 -16.03 0.65
N SER A 287 -0.55 -17.35 0.49
CA SER A 287 -0.46 -18.31 1.59
C SER A 287 0.71 -18.07 2.54
N ASP A 288 1.84 -17.59 2.04
CA ASP A 288 3.06 -17.28 2.78
C ASP A 288 3.32 -15.77 2.94
N SER A 289 2.38 -14.91 2.51
CA SER A 289 2.52 -13.45 2.46
C SER A 289 1.32 -12.71 3.07
N ARG A 290 0.55 -13.35 3.98
CA ARG A 290 -0.67 -12.76 4.56
C ARG A 290 -0.42 -11.46 5.29
N ILE A 291 0.61 -11.40 6.15
CA ILE A 291 0.99 -10.20 6.90
C ILE A 291 1.44 -9.07 5.95
N ALA A 292 2.17 -9.41 4.88
CA ALA A 292 2.60 -8.44 3.87
C ALA A 292 1.40 -7.88 3.10
N LEU A 293 0.43 -8.72 2.72
CA LEU A 293 -0.82 -8.31 2.08
C LEU A 293 -1.63 -7.35 2.95
N GLU A 294 -1.84 -7.72 4.23
CA GLU A 294 -2.55 -6.86 5.18
C GLU A 294 -1.84 -5.51 5.35
N ALA A 295 -0.52 -5.53 5.51
CA ALA A 295 0.28 -4.33 5.68
C ALA A 295 0.21 -3.40 4.46
N GLU A 296 0.22 -3.95 3.25
CA GLU A 296 0.12 -3.18 2.01
C GLU A 296 -1.25 -2.51 1.87
N VAL A 297 -2.33 -3.26 2.08
CA VAL A 297 -3.69 -2.72 2.04
C VAL A 297 -3.88 -1.65 3.10
N LEU A 298 -3.42 -1.87 4.34
CA LEU A 298 -3.56 -0.89 5.42
C LEU A 298 -2.75 0.39 5.15
N ARG A 299 -1.53 0.29 4.62
CA ARG A 299 -0.75 1.47 4.21
C ARG A 299 -1.48 2.29 3.15
N TRP A 300 -2.02 1.61 2.14
CA TRP A 300 -2.77 2.27 1.08
C TRP A 300 -4.05 2.92 1.62
N LEU A 301 -4.78 2.27 2.54
CA LEU A 301 -5.97 2.84 3.20
C LEU A 301 -5.65 4.08 4.04
N GLY A 302 -4.42 4.22 4.53
CA GLY A 302 -3.96 5.38 5.29
C GLY A 302 -4.16 6.72 4.56
N GLN A 303 -4.20 6.75 3.22
CA GLN A 303 -4.47 7.98 2.46
C GLN A 303 -5.88 8.55 2.69
N PHE A 304 -6.83 7.72 3.15
CA PHE A 304 -8.20 8.11 3.46
C PHE A 304 -8.37 8.56 4.93
N ASP A 305 -7.33 8.48 5.75
CA ASP A 305 -7.40 8.98 7.12
C ASP A 305 -7.55 10.51 7.10
N PRO A 306 -8.54 11.11 7.82
CA PRO A 306 -8.66 12.55 7.96
C PRO A 306 -7.41 13.21 8.58
N ALA A 307 -6.65 12.46 9.38
CA ALA A 307 -5.35 12.91 9.88
C ALA A 307 -4.31 12.99 8.74
N SER A 308 -4.35 12.05 7.78
CA SER A 308 -3.55 12.12 6.55
C SER A 308 -4.00 13.25 5.62
N ALA A 309 -5.31 13.55 5.60
CA ALA A 309 -5.86 14.69 4.87
C ALA A 309 -5.56 16.03 5.58
N LYS A 310 -5.37 16.02 6.90
CA LYS A 310 -4.90 17.18 7.71
C LYS A 310 -3.39 17.35 7.63
N VAL A 311 -2.64 16.29 7.35
CA VAL A 311 -1.32 16.35 6.75
C VAL A 311 -1.53 16.54 5.24
N GLY A 312 -2.28 17.58 4.87
CA GLY A 312 -2.28 18.09 3.51
C GLY A 312 -0.82 18.22 3.10
N THR A 313 -0.48 17.87 1.87
CA THR A 313 0.89 18.07 1.36
C THR A 313 1.40 19.37 1.95
N PRO A 314 2.44 19.37 2.81
CA PRO A 314 2.85 20.56 3.50
C PRO A 314 2.97 21.70 2.49
N GLN A 315 2.36 22.84 2.76
CA GLN A 315 2.34 23.96 1.84
C GLN A 315 2.91 25.18 2.53
N VAL A 316 4.12 25.53 2.16
CA VAL A 316 4.70 26.84 2.48
C VAL A 316 4.42 27.77 1.31
N PRO A 317 3.70 28.90 1.49
CA PRO A 317 3.49 29.84 0.42
C PRO A 317 4.83 30.27 -0.21
N LEU A 318 4.94 30.28 -1.54
CA LEU A 318 6.18 30.65 -2.24
C LEU A 318 6.67 32.07 -1.91
N LYS A 319 5.76 32.96 -1.52
CA LYS A 319 6.06 34.35 -1.09
C LYS A 319 5.58 34.57 0.35
N GLY A 320 6.29 35.41 1.10
CA GLY A 320 5.91 35.80 2.47
C GLY A 320 7.11 36.22 3.32
N ALA A 321 6.87 36.57 4.57
CA ALA A 321 7.93 36.84 5.53
C ALA A 321 8.59 35.54 5.99
N TYR A 322 9.88 35.61 6.34
CA TYR A 322 10.58 34.50 6.99
C TYR A 322 10.05 34.35 8.43
N ASP A 323 9.71 33.13 8.81
CA ASP A 323 9.26 32.81 10.14
C ASP A 323 10.45 32.43 11.04
N GLU A 324 10.83 33.30 11.95
CA GLU A 324 11.92 33.07 12.91
C GLU A 324 11.62 31.96 13.93
N THR A 325 10.36 31.51 14.02
CA THR A 325 9.95 30.44 14.93
C THR A 325 9.96 29.05 14.27
N ASN A 326 10.27 28.97 12.97
CA ASN A 326 10.34 27.71 12.27
C ASN A 326 11.38 26.77 12.91
N PRO A 327 11.21 25.43 12.80
CA PRO A 327 12.09 24.46 13.46
C PRO A 327 13.58 24.64 13.11
N PHE A 328 13.90 24.98 11.86
CA PHE A 328 15.30 25.09 11.43
C PHE A 328 15.95 26.38 11.97
N ALA A 329 15.22 27.48 12.04
CA ALA A 329 15.70 28.68 12.74
C ALA A 329 16.00 28.38 14.22
N ARG A 330 15.18 27.58 14.88
CA ARG A 330 15.37 27.16 16.27
C ARG A 330 16.58 26.21 16.42
N ILE A 331 16.81 25.29 15.46
CA ILE A 331 18.00 24.45 15.43
C ILE A 331 19.25 25.33 15.29
N LEU A 332 19.25 26.31 14.40
CA LEU A 332 20.37 27.22 14.20
C LEU A 332 20.71 28.06 15.44
N ARG A 333 19.72 28.38 16.27
CA ARG A 333 19.91 29.07 17.57
C ARG A 333 20.26 28.12 18.71
N GLY A 334 20.31 26.79 18.47
CA GLY A 334 20.60 25.80 19.49
C GLY A 334 19.45 25.44 20.44
N GLU A 335 18.22 25.90 20.15
CA GLU A 335 17.01 25.59 20.93
C GLU A 335 16.54 24.15 20.73
N ILE A 336 16.84 23.58 19.56
CA ILE A 336 16.55 22.19 19.22
C ILE A 336 17.86 21.49 18.89
N VAL A 337 18.16 20.43 19.62
CA VAL A 337 19.37 19.61 19.39
C VAL A 337 19.06 18.54 18.32
N VAL A 338 19.95 18.39 17.33
CA VAL A 338 19.84 17.42 16.25
C VAL A 338 21.18 16.69 16.04
N PRO A 339 21.16 15.43 15.58
CA PRO A 339 22.40 14.73 15.18
C PRO A 339 23.00 15.41 13.95
N LYS A 340 24.13 16.10 14.12
CA LYS A 340 24.82 16.81 13.04
C LYS A 340 25.71 15.84 12.25
N VAL A 341 25.65 15.95 10.91
CA VAL A 341 26.50 15.19 9.98
C VAL A 341 27.67 16.04 9.51
N TYR A 342 27.41 17.31 9.21
CA TYR A 342 28.42 18.29 8.80
C TYR A 342 28.01 19.70 9.26
N GLU A 343 28.97 20.52 9.65
CA GLU A 343 28.74 21.92 9.96
C GLU A 343 30.00 22.76 9.62
N ASP A 344 29.79 23.90 8.99
CA ASP A 344 30.78 24.97 8.87
C ASP A 344 30.14 26.33 9.20
N ASP A 345 30.74 27.42 8.81
CA ASP A 345 30.26 28.79 9.05
C ASP A 345 29.00 29.15 8.21
N GLN A 346 28.75 28.45 7.10
CA GLN A 346 27.70 28.75 6.14
C GLN A 346 26.57 27.70 6.05
N VAL A 347 26.88 26.42 6.32
CA VAL A 347 26.00 25.29 6.08
C VAL A 347 25.97 24.37 7.29
N LEU A 348 24.76 23.85 7.60
CA LEU A 348 24.52 22.77 8.53
C LEU A 348 23.85 21.61 7.80
N ALA A 349 24.39 20.40 7.95
CA ALA A 349 23.76 19.16 7.55
C ALA A 349 23.49 18.29 8.80
N PHE A 350 22.24 17.79 8.93
CA PHE A 350 21.81 17.03 10.10
C PHE A 350 20.81 15.95 9.70
N MET A 351 20.65 14.94 10.57
CA MET A 351 19.73 13.83 10.32
C MET A 351 18.28 14.30 10.36
N ASP A 352 17.48 13.88 9.37
CA ASP A 352 16.04 14.06 9.43
C ASP A 352 15.46 13.27 10.60
N HIS A 353 14.54 13.87 11.37
CA HIS A 353 13.88 13.23 12.50
C HIS A 353 12.77 12.26 12.06
N ALA A 354 12.28 12.39 10.83
CA ALA A 354 11.30 11.52 10.18
C ALA A 354 11.86 10.99 8.85
N PRO A 355 12.92 10.13 8.89
CA PRO A 355 13.71 9.81 7.73
C PRO A 355 12.94 8.92 6.73
N ALA A 356 12.91 9.31 5.46
CA ALA A 356 12.35 8.50 4.37
C ALA A 356 13.12 7.17 4.16
N GLU A 357 14.43 7.18 4.44
CA GLU A 357 15.30 6.01 4.47
C GLU A 357 16.35 6.20 5.59
N PRO A 358 16.82 5.11 6.21
CA PRO A 358 17.94 5.21 7.17
C PRO A 358 19.13 5.92 6.55
N GLY A 359 19.52 7.05 7.12
CA GLY A 359 20.59 7.90 6.55
C GLY A 359 20.08 9.16 5.84
N HIS A 360 18.78 9.44 5.84
CA HIS A 360 18.23 10.68 5.30
C HIS A 360 18.77 11.91 6.03
N VAL A 361 19.39 12.81 5.30
CA VAL A 361 20.04 14.03 5.80
C VAL A 361 19.36 15.26 5.20
N LEU A 362 19.22 16.30 6.02
CA LEU A 362 18.80 17.65 5.59
C LEU A 362 19.99 18.58 5.56
N VAL A 363 20.10 19.40 4.50
CA VAL A 363 21.16 20.40 4.33
C VAL A 363 20.52 21.78 4.27
N ILE A 364 20.90 22.68 5.20
CA ILE A 364 20.35 24.04 5.32
C ILE A 364 21.45 25.11 5.36
N SER A 365 21.10 26.34 4.98
CA SER A 365 21.99 27.48 5.12
C SER A 365 21.93 28.07 6.55
N LYS A 366 23.10 28.41 7.11
CA LYS A 366 23.22 29.17 8.38
C LYS A 366 23.13 30.68 8.15
N THR A 367 23.35 31.14 6.93
CA THR A 367 23.50 32.56 6.60
C THR A 367 22.37 33.12 5.76
N SER A 368 21.51 32.26 5.18
CA SER A 368 20.38 32.66 4.34
C SER A 368 19.07 32.40 5.04
N LYS A 369 18.17 33.36 5.03
CA LYS A 369 16.75 33.25 5.46
C LYS A 369 15.82 32.95 4.28
N ALA A 370 16.36 32.45 3.15
CA ALA A 370 15.53 32.01 2.03
C ALA A 370 14.59 30.89 2.45
N ARG A 371 13.31 31.05 2.15
CA ARG A 371 12.28 30.08 2.48
C ARG A 371 12.21 28.95 1.45
N ASN A 372 12.59 29.24 0.21
CA ASN A 372 12.57 28.31 -0.92
C ASN A 372 13.67 28.68 -1.94
N ILE A 373 13.77 27.91 -3.02
CA ILE A 373 14.83 28.10 -4.03
C ILE A 373 14.73 29.41 -4.80
N LEU A 374 13.54 30.03 -4.86
CA LEU A 374 13.34 31.32 -5.58
C LEU A 374 13.88 32.51 -4.80
N GLU A 375 14.15 32.35 -3.51
CA GLU A 375 14.63 33.42 -2.61
C GLU A 375 16.12 33.31 -2.29
N VAL A 376 16.77 32.18 -2.61
CA VAL A 376 18.18 31.96 -2.30
C VAL A 376 19.11 32.58 -3.34
N SER A 377 20.24 33.13 -2.90
CA SER A 377 21.27 33.60 -3.84
C SER A 377 21.95 32.41 -4.55
N PRO A 378 22.42 32.58 -5.80
CA PRO A 378 23.15 31.52 -6.51
C PRO A 378 24.37 31.00 -5.74
N GLN A 379 25.07 31.85 -5.00
CA GLN A 379 26.23 31.49 -4.20
C GLN A 379 25.85 30.56 -3.05
N ASN A 380 24.79 30.89 -2.29
CA ASN A 380 24.29 30.04 -1.21
C ASN A 380 23.74 28.72 -1.76
N LEU A 381 23.01 28.72 -2.87
CA LEU A 381 22.52 27.52 -3.51
C LEU A 381 23.67 26.61 -3.97
N SER A 382 24.70 27.18 -4.60
CA SER A 382 25.88 26.41 -5.00
C SER A 382 26.57 25.77 -3.81
N ARG A 383 26.68 26.50 -2.68
CA ARG A 383 27.30 25.99 -1.46
C ARG A 383 26.47 24.82 -0.85
N LEU A 384 25.14 24.98 -0.78
CA LEU A 384 24.24 23.93 -0.29
C LEU A 384 24.35 22.65 -1.15
N MET A 385 24.36 22.79 -2.47
CA MET A 385 24.46 21.67 -3.40
C MET A 385 25.83 20.97 -3.30
N ALA A 386 26.92 21.72 -3.10
CA ALA A 386 28.25 21.15 -2.90
C ALA A 386 28.32 20.30 -1.62
N VAL A 387 27.70 20.77 -0.51
CA VAL A 387 27.60 19.98 0.73
C VAL A 387 26.65 18.79 0.54
N ALA A 388 25.51 18.94 -0.15
CA ALA A 388 24.59 17.84 -0.44
C ALA A 388 25.29 16.71 -1.23
N ALA A 389 26.10 17.06 -2.24
CA ALA A 389 26.88 16.08 -3.00
C ALA A 389 27.89 15.32 -2.11
N ARG A 390 28.59 16.05 -1.19
CA ARG A 390 29.51 15.41 -0.22
C ARG A 390 28.77 14.48 0.76
N VAL A 391 27.58 14.88 1.22
CA VAL A 391 26.72 14.02 2.06
C VAL A 391 26.31 12.76 1.30
N GLY A 392 25.90 12.89 0.03
CA GLY A 392 25.57 11.75 -0.81
C GLY A 392 26.73 10.78 -1.01
N GLN A 393 27.96 11.31 -1.27
CA GLN A 393 29.17 10.47 -1.34
C GLN A 393 29.43 9.76 -0.01
N ALA A 394 29.29 10.48 1.12
CA ALA A 394 29.49 9.89 2.44
C ALA A 394 28.45 8.81 2.78
N GLN A 395 27.20 8.94 2.25
CA GLN A 395 26.19 7.88 2.36
C GLN A 395 26.60 6.61 1.59
N VAL A 396 27.10 6.77 0.36
CA VAL A 396 27.60 5.64 -0.44
C VAL A 396 28.76 4.96 0.28
N ASP A 397 29.79 5.72 0.71
CA ASP A 397 30.99 5.18 1.32
C ASP A 397 30.74 4.64 2.73
N GLY A 398 29.88 5.28 3.52
CA GLY A 398 29.66 4.96 4.94
C GLY A 398 28.53 3.99 5.21
N LEU A 399 27.50 3.95 4.35
CA LEU A 399 26.33 3.08 4.51
C LEU A 399 26.33 1.90 3.52
N GLY A 400 27.20 1.92 2.50
CA GLY A 400 27.26 0.88 1.48
C GLY A 400 26.03 0.85 0.56
N VAL A 401 25.38 2.00 0.36
CA VAL A 401 24.22 2.13 -0.54
C VAL A 401 24.70 2.38 -1.98
N GLU A 402 23.90 1.99 -2.98
CA GLU A 402 24.28 2.08 -4.39
C GLU A 402 24.07 3.48 -4.99
N GLY A 403 23.41 4.38 -4.25
CA GLY A 403 23.18 5.73 -4.73
C GLY A 403 22.47 6.62 -3.72
N PHE A 404 22.10 7.81 -4.13
CA PHE A 404 21.31 8.76 -3.33
C PHE A 404 20.42 9.62 -4.22
N THR A 405 19.37 10.18 -3.65
CA THR A 405 18.48 11.14 -4.30
C THR A 405 18.58 12.47 -3.58
N ILE A 406 18.71 13.55 -4.34
CA ILE A 406 18.60 14.93 -3.84
C ILE A 406 17.21 15.45 -4.19
N VAL A 407 16.46 15.94 -3.18
CA VAL A 407 15.13 16.52 -3.35
C VAL A 407 15.09 17.87 -2.64
N GLN A 408 14.47 18.86 -3.28
CA GLN A 408 14.19 20.17 -2.70
C GLN A 408 12.77 20.58 -3.06
N ASN A 409 11.92 20.75 -2.05
CA ASN A 409 10.51 21.09 -2.22
C ASN A 409 10.28 22.60 -2.12
N ASN A 410 9.42 23.13 -3.00
CA ASN A 410 9.07 24.55 -3.02
C ASN A 410 7.54 24.70 -3.03
N GLY A 411 6.98 25.33 -2.01
CA GLY A 411 5.55 25.49 -1.90
C GLY A 411 4.87 24.18 -1.49
N VAL A 412 4.24 23.49 -2.45
CA VAL A 412 3.63 22.17 -2.23
C VAL A 412 4.72 21.14 -1.95
N GLY A 413 4.53 20.35 -0.89
CA GLY A 413 5.52 19.36 -0.42
C GLY A 413 6.60 19.96 0.50
N GLN A 414 6.63 21.27 0.72
CA GLN A 414 7.54 21.91 1.65
C GLN A 414 6.86 22.05 3.04
N SER A 415 7.46 21.46 4.06
CA SER A 415 6.93 21.47 5.44
C SER A 415 7.45 22.63 6.29
N VAL A 416 8.67 23.14 6.02
CA VAL A 416 9.32 24.18 6.81
C VAL A 416 9.67 25.37 5.92
N PRO A 417 9.31 26.63 6.30
CA PRO A 417 9.60 27.84 5.54
C PRO A 417 11.07 28.31 5.72
N HIS A 418 11.99 27.40 5.46
CA HIS A 418 13.43 27.60 5.39
C HIS A 418 13.95 26.62 4.32
N LEU A 419 14.68 27.12 3.33
CA LEU A 419 15.20 26.30 2.25
C LEU A 419 16.04 25.15 2.80
N HIS A 420 15.68 23.94 2.44
CA HIS A 420 16.39 22.71 2.83
C HIS A 420 16.45 21.75 1.66
N ILE A 421 17.55 21.03 1.60
CA ILE A 421 17.82 20.00 0.62
C ILE A 421 17.84 18.66 1.32
N HIS A 422 17.00 17.73 0.88
CA HIS A 422 17.01 16.35 1.32
C HIS A 422 18.07 15.57 0.55
N VAL A 423 18.88 14.79 1.25
CA VAL A 423 19.81 13.81 0.66
C VAL A 423 19.42 12.45 1.19
N ILE A 424 18.88 11.60 0.33
CA ILE A 424 18.22 10.36 0.71
C ILE A 424 18.99 9.19 0.11
N PRO A 425 19.55 8.27 0.91
CA PRO A 425 20.23 7.08 0.41
C PRO A 425 19.30 6.21 -0.42
N ARG A 426 19.86 5.51 -1.42
CA ARG A 426 19.11 4.63 -2.30
C ARG A 426 19.78 3.27 -2.45
N THR A 427 18.98 2.24 -2.33
CA THR A 427 19.35 0.84 -2.54
C THR A 427 18.60 0.30 -3.74
N ALA A 428 19.24 -0.49 -4.60
CA ALA A 428 18.61 -1.11 -5.76
C ALA A 428 17.38 -1.94 -5.36
N GLY A 429 16.33 -1.87 -6.18
CA GLY A 429 15.07 -2.58 -5.94
C GLY A 429 14.08 -1.89 -5.00
N LYS A 430 14.44 -0.77 -4.37
CA LYS A 430 13.50 0.01 -3.54
C LYS A 430 12.78 1.10 -4.35
N PRO A 431 11.50 1.40 -4.04
CA PRO A 431 10.75 2.46 -4.69
C PRO A 431 11.45 3.83 -4.55
N LEU A 432 11.38 4.66 -5.58
CA LEU A 432 11.94 6.02 -5.55
C LEU A 432 11.01 7.05 -4.89
N MET A 433 9.85 6.65 -4.39
CA MET A 433 8.88 7.57 -3.83
C MET A 433 9.32 8.11 -2.46
N PHE A 434 9.22 9.43 -2.31
CA PHE A 434 9.40 10.14 -1.06
C PHE A 434 8.06 10.14 -0.32
N VAL A 435 7.97 9.39 0.79
CA VAL A 435 6.83 9.37 1.71
C VAL A 435 7.33 9.78 3.09
N GLU A 436 6.60 10.65 3.80
CA GLU A 436 6.90 10.92 5.20
C GLU A 436 6.73 9.64 6.04
N HIS A 437 7.70 9.39 6.90
CA HIS A 437 7.75 8.21 7.76
C HIS A 437 7.59 8.60 9.23
N GLU A 438 7.28 7.62 10.09
CA GLU A 438 7.26 7.82 11.53
C GLU A 438 8.64 8.22 12.06
N LYS A 439 8.66 8.89 13.22
CA LYS A 439 9.89 9.31 13.89
C LYS A 439 10.79 8.11 14.16
N GLY A 440 12.03 8.15 13.68
CA GLY A 440 13.02 7.13 13.96
C GLY A 440 13.50 7.16 15.43
N ASP A 441 13.99 6.02 15.93
CA ASP A 441 14.61 5.97 17.27
C ASP A 441 15.85 6.90 17.29
N PRO A 442 15.96 7.84 18.25
CA PRO A 442 17.08 8.76 18.34
C PRO A 442 18.47 8.07 18.41
N LYS A 443 18.56 6.88 19.03
CA LYS A 443 19.80 6.11 19.10
C LYS A 443 20.21 5.56 17.75
N ASP A 444 19.25 5.04 16.97
CA ASP A 444 19.48 4.54 15.62
C ASP A 444 19.87 5.68 14.68
N ILE A 445 19.17 6.82 14.78
CA ILE A 445 19.50 8.04 14.02
C ILE A 445 20.92 8.49 14.31
N GLU A 446 21.34 8.54 15.59
CA GLU A 446 22.70 8.93 15.97
C GLU A 446 23.76 7.92 15.51
N ALA A 447 23.48 6.62 15.59
CA ALA A 447 24.40 5.58 15.10
C ALA A 447 24.64 5.71 13.60
N VAL A 448 23.60 6.03 12.82
CA VAL A 448 23.72 6.28 11.38
C VAL A 448 24.44 7.61 11.11
N ALA A 449 24.14 8.67 11.87
CA ALA A 449 24.82 9.95 11.75
C ALA A 449 26.34 9.82 11.97
N ALA A 450 26.75 9.00 12.96
CA ALA A 450 28.17 8.74 13.22
C ALA A 450 28.88 8.08 12.02
N LYS A 451 28.24 7.11 11.35
CA LYS A 451 28.80 6.48 10.13
C LYS A 451 28.95 7.49 8.98
N ILE A 452 27.94 8.36 8.77
CA ILE A 452 27.99 9.38 7.73
C ILE A 452 29.09 10.39 8.05
N ARG A 453 29.20 10.89 9.30
CA ARG A 453 30.28 11.80 9.71
C ARG A 453 31.67 11.21 9.47
N ALA A 454 31.87 9.92 9.81
CA ALA A 454 33.14 9.25 9.60
C ALA A 454 33.54 9.16 8.12
N ALA A 455 32.57 9.08 7.21
CA ALA A 455 32.79 9.05 5.76
C ALA A 455 32.88 10.46 5.12
N MET A 456 32.57 11.53 5.84
CA MET A 456 32.72 12.91 5.36
C MET A 456 34.19 13.35 5.45
N LYS A 457 34.89 13.27 4.30
CA LYS A 457 36.30 13.69 4.12
C LYS A 457 36.41 15.15 3.71
#